data_0db8ac606797c404e50ebfd6fecb0937
#
_entry.id   0db8ac606797c404e50ebfd6fecb0937
#
_cell.length_a   1.000
_cell.length_b   1.000
_cell.length_c   1.000
_cell.angle_alpha   90.00
_cell.angle_beta   90.00
_cell.angle_gamma   90.00
#
_symmetry.space_group_name_H-M   'P 1'
#
loop_
_entity.id
_entity.type
_entity.pdbx_description
1 polymer ?
#
loop_
_entity_poly.entity_id
_entity_poly.type
_entity_poly.pdbx_seq_one_letter_code
_entity_poly.pdbx_strand_id
1 'polypeptide(L)'
;MGEKPRYLQTALYLGGGACNPGGPGVLWAMPSTSQLAAFDYKLQMLSALDTDSVEPFFANLPVDPYIQGTFRRRRFSRFTGTPENLHRLEHKYFVQSSKINQLAGGIKRDFPELEDGLLELEAFQTVVASFIDFSKIDPMVTEMGIHQIRIIASKTETGEPAPEGIHQDGFDFVGIFCIKRDSISGGETHLYRAKDQPPIFDKVLVPGEFVMVNDRTLYHYASAVAPTGDNDGVRDVFVLTA
;
A
#
# COMPACT_ATOMS: atom_id res chain seq x y z
N MET A 1 -12.81 -37.60 -9.47
CA MET A 1 -12.21 -37.32 -10.79
C MET A 1 -12.51 -35.88 -11.10
N GLY A 2 -11.59 -34.99 -10.82
CA GLY A 2 -11.71 -33.53 -11.01
C GLY A 2 -10.59 -33.08 -11.93
N GLU A 3 -10.98 -32.46 -13.03
CA GLU A 3 -10.06 -31.97 -14.05
C GLU A 3 -9.35 -30.69 -13.57
N LYS A 4 -8.02 -30.65 -13.77
CA LYS A 4 -7.20 -29.46 -13.58
C LYS A 4 -7.27 -28.57 -14.82
N PRO A 5 -7.31 -27.23 -14.69
CA PRO A 5 -7.22 -26.34 -15.85
C PRO A 5 -5.80 -26.34 -16.43
N ARG A 6 -5.72 -26.44 -17.75
CA ARG A 6 -4.47 -26.40 -18.54
C ARG A 6 -4.07 -24.95 -18.80
N TYR A 7 -2.88 -24.59 -18.41
CA TYR A 7 -2.22 -23.37 -18.90
C TYR A 7 -1.63 -23.62 -20.28
N LEU A 8 -1.99 -22.79 -21.25
CA LEU A 8 -1.40 -22.78 -22.59
C LEU A 8 -0.01 -22.15 -22.55
N GLN A 9 1.02 -22.97 -22.76
CA GLN A 9 2.35 -22.51 -23.14
C GLN A 9 2.35 -22.23 -24.65
N THR A 10 2.65 -20.99 -25.04
CA THR A 10 3.01 -20.67 -26.41
C THR A 10 4.51 -20.36 -26.44
N ALA A 11 5.31 -21.34 -26.80
CA ALA A 11 6.71 -21.18 -27.15
C ALA A 11 6.81 -20.84 -28.63
N LEU A 12 7.40 -19.71 -28.96
CA LEU A 12 7.84 -19.38 -30.31
C LEU A 12 9.36 -19.55 -30.40
N TYR A 13 9.77 -20.59 -31.09
CA TYR A 13 11.14 -20.82 -31.57
C TYR A 13 11.32 -20.09 -32.89
N LEU A 14 12.33 -19.25 -33.01
CA LEU A 14 12.89 -18.89 -34.33
C LEU A 14 14.42 -18.76 -34.25
N GLY A 15 15.06 -19.68 -34.96
CA GLY A 15 16.08 -19.45 -35.96
C GLY A 15 17.51 -19.20 -35.47
N GLY A 16 18.37 -20.21 -35.67
CA GLY A 16 19.81 -20.15 -35.53
C GLY A 16 20.47 -19.21 -36.53
N GLY A 17 21.54 -18.58 -36.09
CA GLY A 17 22.47 -17.80 -36.91
C GLY A 17 23.85 -17.83 -36.30
N ALA A 18 24.84 -18.17 -37.10
CA ALA A 18 26.21 -18.52 -36.80
C ALA A 18 27.02 -17.39 -36.13
N CYS A 19 27.97 -17.82 -35.27
CA CYS A 19 29.02 -16.97 -34.68
C CYS A 19 29.95 -16.38 -35.74
N ASN A 20 30.25 -15.08 -35.59
CA ASN A 20 31.38 -14.41 -36.21
C ASN A 20 32.14 -13.59 -35.15
N PRO A 21 33.40 -13.85 -34.85
CA PRO A 21 34.18 -13.13 -33.84
C PRO A 21 34.93 -11.98 -34.48
N GLY A 22 34.67 -10.76 -34.04
CA GLY A 22 35.53 -9.61 -34.35
C GLY A 22 34.82 -8.33 -34.70
N GLY A 23 34.49 -7.52 -33.68
CA GLY A 23 34.08 -6.12 -33.85
C GLY A 23 34.09 -5.39 -32.49
N PRO A 24 34.41 -4.09 -32.44
CA PRO A 24 34.65 -3.37 -31.19
C PRO A 24 33.37 -3.15 -30.41
N GLY A 25 33.45 -3.43 -29.11
CA GLY A 25 32.66 -2.92 -28.03
C GLY A 25 31.17 -2.63 -28.31
N VAL A 26 30.31 -3.67 -28.25
CA VAL A 26 28.87 -3.43 -28.06
C VAL A 26 28.68 -3.01 -26.61
N LEU A 27 28.51 -1.70 -26.40
CA LEU A 27 27.91 -1.20 -25.17
C LEU A 27 26.53 -1.85 -25.07
N TRP A 28 26.40 -2.78 -24.13
CA TRP A 28 25.09 -3.25 -23.68
C TRP A 28 24.42 -2.04 -23.05
N ALA A 29 23.52 -1.39 -23.81
CA ALA A 29 22.60 -0.44 -23.23
C ALA A 29 21.82 -1.21 -22.14
N MET A 30 22.11 -0.91 -20.89
CA MET A 30 21.24 -1.32 -19.79
C MET A 30 19.82 -0.88 -20.16
N PRO A 31 18.81 -1.76 -20.10
CA PRO A 31 17.45 -1.31 -20.30
C PRO A 31 17.19 -0.18 -19.30
N SER A 32 16.81 1.00 -19.80
CA SER A 32 16.45 2.14 -18.98
C SER A 32 15.31 1.70 -18.07
N THR A 33 15.52 1.80 -16.77
CA THR A 33 14.57 1.57 -15.69
C THR A 33 13.44 2.62 -15.70
N SER A 34 12.64 2.69 -16.75
CA SER A 34 11.48 3.59 -16.79
C SER A 34 10.38 3.11 -17.72
N GLN A 35 9.89 1.90 -17.52
CA GLN A 35 8.47 1.65 -17.75
C GLN A 35 7.77 1.72 -16.39
N LEU A 36 7.82 2.88 -15.75
CA LEU A 36 6.91 3.24 -14.68
C LEU A 36 5.49 3.07 -15.21
N ALA A 37 4.64 2.42 -14.43
CA ALA A 37 3.28 2.09 -14.82
C ALA A 37 2.57 3.31 -15.45
N ALA A 38 2.03 3.13 -16.65
CA ALA A 38 1.37 4.19 -17.41
C ALA A 38 -0.04 4.51 -16.84
N PHE A 39 -0.16 4.66 -15.52
CA PHE A 39 -1.42 5.05 -14.88
C PHE A 39 -1.19 6.09 -13.80
N ASP A 40 -2.17 6.96 -13.58
CA ASP A 40 -2.21 7.89 -12.45
C ASP A 40 -2.74 7.18 -11.20
N TYR A 41 -3.86 6.46 -11.31
CA TYR A 41 -4.43 5.61 -10.27
C TYR A 41 -5.24 4.46 -10.86
N LYS A 42 -5.46 3.42 -10.06
CA LYS A 42 -6.37 2.31 -10.37
C LYS A 42 -7.19 1.94 -9.15
N LEU A 43 -8.48 1.74 -9.32
CA LEU A 43 -9.40 1.22 -8.31
C LEU A 43 -9.72 -0.23 -8.63
N GLN A 44 -9.68 -1.11 -7.64
CA GLN A 44 -9.97 -2.53 -7.78
C GLN A 44 -10.71 -3.08 -6.57
N MET A 45 -11.52 -4.12 -6.80
CA MET A 45 -12.17 -4.92 -5.77
C MET A 45 -11.52 -6.31 -5.72
N LEU A 46 -11.09 -6.72 -4.56
CA LEU A 46 -10.65 -8.08 -4.24
C LEU A 46 -11.84 -8.83 -3.63
N SER A 47 -12.78 -9.26 -4.48
CA SER A 47 -14.07 -9.82 -4.06
C SER A 47 -13.98 -11.12 -3.26
N ALA A 48 -12.84 -11.80 -3.31
CA ALA A 48 -12.59 -13.03 -2.54
C ALA A 48 -11.66 -12.78 -1.32
N LEU A 49 -11.36 -11.51 -0.98
CA LEU A 49 -10.50 -11.20 0.16
C LEU A 49 -11.21 -11.53 1.47
N ASP A 50 -10.66 -12.48 2.23
CA ASP A 50 -11.12 -12.80 3.59
C ASP A 50 -10.62 -11.75 4.58
N THR A 51 -11.36 -10.64 4.68
CA THR A 51 -11.02 -9.55 5.59
C THR A 51 -11.17 -9.93 7.06
N ASP A 52 -12.01 -10.91 7.38
CA ASP A 52 -12.26 -11.34 8.76
C ASP A 52 -11.05 -12.04 9.36
N SER A 53 -10.28 -12.78 8.54
CA SER A 53 -9.07 -13.47 9.00
C SER A 53 -7.98 -12.52 9.50
N VAL A 54 -7.89 -11.30 8.96
CA VAL A 54 -6.88 -10.30 9.35
C VAL A 54 -7.37 -9.36 10.46
N GLU A 55 -8.67 -9.32 10.75
CA GLU A 55 -9.25 -8.41 11.74
C GLU A 55 -8.62 -8.52 13.15
N PRO A 56 -8.33 -9.73 13.69
CA PRO A 56 -7.72 -9.88 15.02
C PRO A 56 -6.39 -9.13 15.16
N PHE A 57 -5.61 -9.04 14.10
CA PHE A 57 -4.33 -8.31 14.08
C PHE A 57 -4.51 -6.79 14.16
N PHE A 58 -5.64 -6.26 13.71
CA PHE A 58 -5.97 -4.84 13.87
C PHE A 58 -6.45 -4.51 15.29
N ALA A 59 -7.10 -5.44 15.99
CA ALA A 59 -7.59 -5.21 17.33
C ALA A 59 -6.45 -4.92 18.34
N ASN A 60 -5.27 -5.48 18.11
CA ASN A 60 -4.11 -5.39 19.00
C ASN A 60 -3.06 -4.35 18.55
N LEU A 61 -3.40 -3.45 17.65
CA LEU A 61 -2.47 -2.42 17.22
C LEU A 61 -2.14 -1.43 18.35
N PRO A 62 -0.86 -1.09 18.56
CA PRO A 62 -0.46 -0.07 19.52
C PRO A 62 -0.88 1.33 19.03
N VAL A 63 -1.08 2.24 19.98
CA VAL A 63 -1.34 3.65 19.69
C VAL A 63 -0.13 4.25 18.96
N ASP A 64 -0.37 5.06 17.93
CA ASP A 64 0.66 5.82 17.23
C ASP A 64 1.12 6.98 18.13
N PRO A 65 2.37 6.97 18.64
CA PRO A 65 2.84 7.99 19.55
C PRO A 65 3.28 9.30 18.86
N TYR A 66 3.21 9.35 17.52
CA TYR A 66 3.72 10.48 16.72
C TYR A 66 2.62 11.43 16.23
N ILE A 67 1.39 11.22 16.70
CA ILE A 67 0.27 12.14 16.48
C ILE A 67 -0.33 12.55 17.81
N GLN A 68 -1.02 13.68 17.81
CA GLN A 68 -1.82 14.08 18.96
C GLN A 68 -3.14 13.26 18.98
N GLY A 69 -3.52 12.73 20.13
CA GLY A 69 -4.73 11.92 20.31
C GLY A 69 -4.44 10.41 20.32
N THR A 70 -5.51 9.62 20.41
CA THR A 70 -5.44 8.14 20.52
C THR A 70 -6.17 7.44 19.38
N PHE A 71 -6.69 8.19 18.44
CA PHE A 71 -7.54 7.71 17.35
C PHE A 71 -6.79 6.85 16.33
N ARG A 72 -5.44 6.94 16.23
CA ARG A 72 -4.66 6.15 15.27
C ARG A 72 -3.81 5.12 15.98
N ARG A 73 -3.92 3.88 15.52
CA ARG A 73 -3.09 2.76 15.94
C ARG A 73 -2.33 2.22 14.76
N ARG A 74 -1.07 1.78 14.94
CA ARG A 74 -0.21 1.48 13.81
C ARG A 74 0.91 0.50 14.12
N ARG A 75 1.22 -0.33 13.10
CA ARG A 75 2.48 -1.07 12.94
C ARG A 75 3.07 -0.75 11.56
N PHE A 76 4.36 -1.00 11.42
CA PHE A 76 5.07 -0.80 10.16
C PHE A 76 6.21 -1.80 10.03
N SER A 77 6.34 -2.40 8.85
CA SER A 77 7.49 -3.24 8.50
C SER A 77 7.90 -3.02 7.06
N ARG A 78 9.14 -3.40 6.75
CA ARG A 78 9.70 -3.33 5.40
C ARG A 78 10.04 -4.72 4.93
N PHE A 79 9.76 -4.99 3.65
CA PHE A 79 9.93 -6.32 3.07
C PHE A 79 10.53 -6.25 1.67
N THR A 80 11.18 -7.36 1.28
CA THR A 80 11.41 -7.79 -0.10
C THR A 80 10.87 -9.21 -0.23
N GLY A 81 10.77 -9.72 -1.46
CA GLY A 81 10.32 -11.10 -1.72
C GLY A 81 8.90 -11.21 -2.24
N THR A 82 8.52 -12.43 -2.60
CA THR A 82 7.17 -12.74 -3.11
C THR A 82 6.13 -12.76 -1.98
N PRO A 83 4.83 -12.67 -2.29
CA PRO A 83 3.80 -12.69 -1.27
C PRO A 83 3.85 -13.88 -0.32
N GLU A 84 4.21 -15.07 -0.84
CA GLU A 84 4.32 -16.32 -0.08
C GLU A 84 5.65 -16.46 0.67
N ASN A 85 6.63 -15.62 0.32
CA ASN A 85 7.97 -15.67 0.91
C ASN A 85 8.51 -14.25 1.11
N LEU A 86 7.84 -13.49 1.98
CA LEU A 86 8.27 -12.16 2.37
C LEU A 86 9.48 -12.23 3.28
N HIS A 87 10.54 -11.56 2.89
CA HIS A 87 11.72 -11.35 3.71
C HIS A 87 11.62 -10.00 4.42
N ARG A 88 11.40 -10.03 5.74
CA ARG A 88 11.41 -8.81 6.55
C ARG A 88 12.82 -8.25 6.62
N LEU A 89 12.96 -6.98 6.27
CA LEU A 89 14.23 -6.27 6.34
C LEU A 89 14.53 -5.83 7.78
N GLU A 90 15.81 -5.51 8.02
CA GLU A 90 16.23 -4.98 9.32
C GLU A 90 15.33 -3.80 9.74
N HIS A 91 14.96 -3.78 11.04
CA HIS A 91 14.13 -2.74 11.60
C HIS A 91 14.77 -1.36 11.42
N LYS A 92 14.00 -0.41 10.90
CA LYS A 92 14.43 0.99 10.73
C LYS A 92 13.31 1.94 11.06
N TYR A 93 13.69 3.12 11.52
CA TYR A 93 12.77 4.23 11.68
C TYR A 93 12.11 4.60 10.35
N PHE A 94 10.82 4.86 10.38
CA PHE A 94 10.11 5.46 9.26
C PHE A 94 10.36 6.98 9.28
N VAL A 95 10.91 7.51 8.19
CA VAL A 95 11.26 8.94 8.07
C VAL A 95 10.78 9.45 6.72
N GLN A 96 10.04 10.54 6.73
CA GLN A 96 9.73 11.32 5.54
C GLN A 96 10.45 12.67 5.60
N SER A 97 10.77 13.26 4.47
CA SER A 97 11.35 14.61 4.47
C SER A 97 10.30 15.65 4.91
N SER A 98 10.74 16.76 5.49
CA SER A 98 9.86 17.88 5.86
C SER A 98 9.21 18.56 4.65
N LYS A 99 9.76 18.35 3.44
CA LYS A 99 9.11 18.81 2.19
C LYS A 99 7.88 17.97 1.82
N ILE A 100 7.88 16.68 2.20
CA ILE A 100 6.82 15.71 1.92
C ILE A 100 5.76 15.78 3.02
N ASN A 101 6.17 15.66 4.27
CA ASN A 101 5.28 15.68 5.43
C ASN A 101 5.61 16.89 6.30
N GLN A 102 4.75 17.91 6.27
CA GLN A 102 4.97 19.16 7.04
C GLN A 102 4.72 18.98 8.54
N LEU A 103 3.92 17.96 8.94
CA LEU A 103 3.58 17.70 10.33
C LEU A 103 4.66 16.90 11.05
N ALA A 104 5.15 15.83 10.41
CA ALA A 104 6.07 14.86 11.02
C ALA A 104 7.33 14.60 10.17
N GLY A 105 7.64 15.47 9.23
CA GLY A 105 8.84 15.36 8.40
C GLY A 105 10.12 15.57 9.22
N GLY A 106 11.15 14.76 8.94
CA GLY A 106 12.41 14.75 9.68
C GLY A 106 12.34 14.01 11.02
N ILE A 107 11.16 13.65 11.52
CA ILE A 107 11.01 12.87 12.75
C ILE A 107 11.27 11.39 12.43
N LYS A 108 12.19 10.79 13.19
CA LYS A 108 12.41 9.34 13.19
C LYS A 108 11.28 8.70 13.96
N ARG A 109 10.36 8.04 13.23
CA ARG A 109 9.20 7.35 13.81
C ARG A 109 9.51 5.87 13.92
N ASP A 110 9.55 5.38 15.13
CA ASP A 110 9.79 3.99 15.49
C ASP A 110 8.44 3.32 15.72
N PHE A 111 8.02 2.46 14.78
CA PHE A 111 6.78 1.72 14.89
C PHE A 111 7.08 0.25 15.16
N PRO A 112 6.31 -0.42 16.03
CA PRO A 112 6.40 -1.87 16.17
C PRO A 112 6.16 -2.57 14.81
N GLU A 113 6.88 -3.67 14.61
CA GLU A 113 6.77 -4.51 13.42
C GLU A 113 5.40 -5.19 13.32
N LEU A 114 4.99 -5.54 12.09
CA LEU A 114 3.84 -6.40 11.86
C LEU A 114 4.07 -7.75 12.55
N GLU A 115 3.00 -8.37 13.03
CA GLU A 115 3.08 -9.69 13.67
C GLU A 115 3.36 -10.77 12.62
N ASP A 116 4.22 -11.75 12.95
CA ASP A 116 4.61 -12.81 12.01
C ASP A 116 3.41 -13.63 11.55
N GLY A 117 2.47 -13.92 12.47
CA GLY A 117 1.25 -14.64 12.12
C GLY A 117 0.37 -13.96 11.06
N LEU A 118 0.47 -12.63 10.90
CA LEU A 118 -0.22 -11.92 9.82
C LEU A 118 0.35 -12.28 8.45
N LEU A 119 1.66 -12.49 8.35
CA LEU A 119 2.34 -12.76 7.08
C LEU A 119 1.96 -14.13 6.49
N GLU A 120 1.52 -15.06 7.34
CA GLU A 120 1.09 -16.41 6.97
C GLU A 120 -0.33 -16.45 6.39
N LEU A 121 -1.12 -15.37 6.52
CA LEU A 121 -2.50 -15.34 6.08
C LEU A 121 -2.61 -15.14 4.57
N GLU A 122 -3.40 -15.98 3.91
CA GLU A 122 -3.70 -15.87 2.48
C GLU A 122 -4.27 -14.49 2.12
N ALA A 123 -5.11 -13.93 2.98
CA ALA A 123 -5.69 -12.60 2.78
C ALA A 123 -4.59 -11.51 2.75
N PHE A 124 -3.61 -11.56 3.64
CA PHE A 124 -2.49 -10.62 3.63
C PHE A 124 -1.58 -10.82 2.41
N GLN A 125 -1.29 -12.07 2.06
CA GLN A 125 -0.52 -12.41 0.86
C GLN A 125 -1.22 -11.93 -0.42
N THR A 126 -2.56 -12.01 -0.47
CA THR A 126 -3.37 -11.48 -1.58
C THR A 126 -3.26 -9.96 -1.71
N VAL A 127 -3.24 -9.22 -0.59
CA VAL A 127 -3.01 -7.78 -0.57
C VAL A 127 -1.62 -7.44 -1.16
N VAL A 128 -0.57 -8.14 -0.71
CA VAL A 128 0.80 -7.93 -1.20
C VAL A 128 0.92 -8.32 -2.68
N ALA A 129 0.34 -9.45 -3.09
CA ALA A 129 0.33 -9.90 -4.49
C ALA A 129 -0.32 -8.85 -5.40
N SER A 130 -1.44 -8.28 -4.97
CA SER A 130 -2.15 -7.24 -5.72
C SER A 130 -1.31 -5.97 -5.84
N PHE A 131 -0.63 -5.56 -4.77
CA PHE A 131 0.27 -4.40 -4.80
C PHE A 131 1.40 -4.61 -5.82
N ILE A 132 2.08 -5.77 -5.78
CA ILE A 132 3.17 -6.13 -6.71
C ILE A 132 2.65 -6.17 -8.15
N ASP A 133 1.50 -6.83 -8.39
CA ASP A 133 0.95 -6.94 -9.75
C ASP A 133 0.56 -5.59 -10.34
N PHE A 134 -0.03 -4.70 -9.56
CA PHE A 134 -0.45 -3.39 -10.07
C PHE A 134 0.69 -2.40 -10.22
N SER A 135 1.66 -2.40 -9.32
CA SER A 135 2.84 -1.52 -9.39
C SER A 135 3.88 -2.00 -10.40
N LYS A 136 3.87 -3.31 -10.75
CA LYS A 136 4.86 -3.94 -11.63
C LYS A 136 6.30 -3.83 -11.13
N ILE A 137 6.48 -3.71 -9.82
CA ILE A 137 7.80 -3.74 -9.19
C ILE A 137 8.41 -5.14 -9.28
N ASP A 138 9.74 -5.22 -9.23
CA ASP A 138 10.43 -6.49 -8.94
C ASP A 138 10.54 -6.64 -7.42
N PRO A 139 9.75 -7.53 -6.79
CA PRO A 139 9.71 -7.64 -5.34
C PRO A 139 11.00 -8.22 -4.75
N MET A 140 11.87 -8.83 -5.56
CA MET A 140 13.13 -9.41 -5.07
C MET A 140 14.18 -8.35 -4.77
N VAL A 141 14.05 -7.15 -5.37
CA VAL A 141 15.03 -6.05 -5.23
C VAL A 141 14.40 -4.75 -4.76
N THR A 142 13.09 -4.61 -4.92
CA THR A 142 12.37 -3.40 -4.48
C THR A 142 11.91 -3.56 -3.05
N GLU A 143 12.27 -2.61 -2.20
CA GLU A 143 11.79 -2.54 -0.83
C GLU A 143 10.32 -2.10 -0.82
N MET A 144 9.47 -2.86 -0.14
CA MET A 144 8.07 -2.53 0.12
C MET A 144 7.90 -2.13 1.58
N GLY A 145 7.37 -0.94 1.82
CA GLY A 145 6.90 -0.51 3.13
C GLY A 145 5.44 -0.92 3.33
N ILE A 146 5.11 -1.59 4.43
CA ILE A 146 3.74 -2.01 4.74
C ILE A 146 3.32 -1.41 6.09
N HIS A 147 2.31 -0.57 6.04
CA HIS A 147 1.66 0.01 7.20
C HIS A 147 0.34 -0.69 7.47
N GLN A 148 0.16 -1.13 8.70
CA GLN A 148 -1.11 -1.61 9.22
C GLN A 148 -1.68 -0.53 10.12
N ILE A 149 -2.84 0.04 9.77
CA ILE A 149 -3.38 1.24 10.41
C ILE A 149 -4.85 1.02 10.77
N ARG A 150 -5.20 1.27 12.03
CA ARG A 150 -6.57 1.41 12.51
C ARG A 150 -6.81 2.86 12.90
N ILE A 151 -7.90 3.43 12.39
CA ILE A 151 -8.44 4.71 12.81
C ILE A 151 -9.70 4.42 13.63
N ILE A 152 -9.75 4.98 14.83
CA ILE A 152 -10.89 4.88 15.75
C ILE A 152 -11.57 6.25 15.76
N ALA A 153 -12.89 6.27 15.68
CA ALA A 153 -13.70 7.47 15.89
C ALA A 153 -14.63 7.24 17.06
N SER A 154 -14.67 8.17 17.99
CA SER A 154 -15.55 8.15 19.15
C SER A 154 -16.37 9.42 19.23
N LYS A 155 -17.33 9.50 20.17
CA LYS A 155 -18.09 10.74 20.42
C LYS A 155 -17.22 11.90 20.91
N THR A 156 -16.07 11.59 21.49
CA THR A 156 -15.16 12.58 22.08
C THR A 156 -13.94 12.86 21.23
N GLU A 157 -13.65 12.01 20.24
CA GLU A 157 -12.45 12.13 19.40
C GLU A 157 -12.77 11.72 17.96
N THR A 158 -12.65 12.67 17.03
CA THR A 158 -12.75 12.41 15.59
C THR A 158 -11.50 11.67 15.12
N GLY A 159 -11.67 10.63 14.32
CA GLY A 159 -10.52 9.92 13.72
C GLY A 159 -10.00 10.66 12.49
N GLU A 160 -8.71 10.96 12.44
CA GLU A 160 -8.07 11.63 11.31
C GLU A 160 -7.07 10.69 10.62
N PRO A 161 -7.43 10.07 9.47
CA PRO A 161 -6.52 9.18 8.76
C PRO A 161 -5.26 9.88 8.24
N ALA A 162 -5.41 11.14 7.78
CA ALA A 162 -4.34 11.96 7.19
C ALA A 162 -4.30 13.35 7.85
N PRO A 163 -3.84 13.46 9.12
CA PRO A 163 -3.80 14.73 9.84
C PRO A 163 -2.86 15.77 9.21
N GLU A 164 -1.93 15.33 8.38
CA GLU A 164 -1.04 16.17 7.57
C GLU A 164 -1.73 16.85 6.38
N GLY A 165 -2.98 16.49 6.08
CA GLY A 165 -3.73 17.01 4.94
C GLY A 165 -3.34 16.36 3.61
N ILE A 166 -3.51 17.09 2.50
CA ILE A 166 -3.19 16.62 1.14
C ILE A 166 -1.67 16.48 0.99
N HIS A 167 -1.19 15.25 0.72
CA HIS A 167 0.24 14.94 0.68
C HIS A 167 0.59 13.89 -0.37
N GLN A 168 1.88 13.68 -0.58
CA GLN A 168 2.51 12.51 -1.19
C GLN A 168 3.33 11.81 -0.12
N ASP A 169 3.57 10.51 -0.25
CA ASP A 169 4.42 9.77 0.69
C ASP A 169 5.90 9.80 0.29
N GLY A 170 6.17 10.11 -0.97
CA GLY A 170 7.53 10.22 -1.53
C GLY A 170 8.06 8.91 -2.10
N PHE A 171 7.18 8.01 -2.48
CA PHE A 171 7.46 6.75 -3.15
C PHE A 171 7.06 6.81 -4.63
N ASP A 172 7.23 5.71 -5.36
CA ASP A 172 6.71 5.58 -6.72
C ASP A 172 5.22 5.25 -6.70
N PHE A 173 4.83 4.36 -5.79
CA PHE A 173 3.48 3.85 -5.65
C PHE A 173 3.02 3.83 -4.21
N VAL A 174 1.73 4.12 -4.03
CA VAL A 174 0.99 3.93 -2.78
C VAL A 174 -0.25 3.09 -3.07
N GLY A 175 -0.42 1.99 -2.34
CA GLY A 175 -1.62 1.16 -2.37
C GLY A 175 -2.39 1.31 -1.07
N ILE A 176 -3.65 1.73 -1.11
CA ILE A 176 -4.52 1.88 0.07
C ILE A 176 -5.60 0.81 -0.01
N PHE A 177 -5.51 -0.21 0.85
CA PHE A 177 -6.40 -1.36 0.92
C PHE A 177 -7.35 -1.24 2.10
N CYS A 178 -8.65 -1.16 1.84
CA CYS A 178 -9.67 -1.11 2.87
C CYS A 178 -9.98 -2.52 3.39
N ILE A 179 -9.77 -2.75 4.68
CA ILE A 179 -9.99 -4.04 5.34
C ILE A 179 -11.31 -4.03 6.11
N LYS A 180 -11.57 -2.97 6.87
CA LYS A 180 -12.79 -2.85 7.66
C LYS A 180 -13.29 -1.42 7.72
N ARG A 181 -14.59 -1.29 7.73
CA ARG A 181 -15.34 -0.08 8.10
C ARG A 181 -16.49 -0.52 8.95
N ASP A 182 -16.52 -0.07 10.17
CA ASP A 182 -17.59 -0.42 11.10
C ASP A 182 -18.02 0.80 11.89
N SER A 183 -19.31 1.09 11.88
CA SER A 183 -19.96 2.15 12.65
C SER A 183 -19.37 3.55 12.44
N ILE A 184 -18.90 3.86 11.20
CA ILE A 184 -18.30 5.15 10.84
C ILE A 184 -18.91 5.77 9.59
N SER A 185 -18.90 7.11 9.53
CA SER A 185 -19.07 7.94 8.32
C SER A 185 -17.74 8.63 7.98
N GLY A 186 -17.62 9.19 6.77
CA GLY A 186 -16.38 9.82 6.30
C GLY A 186 -15.29 8.81 5.91
N GLY A 187 -14.04 9.22 5.94
CA GLY A 187 -12.90 8.41 5.52
C GLY A 187 -12.86 8.21 4.00
N GLU A 188 -13.36 9.20 3.24
CA GLU A 188 -13.25 9.24 1.78
C GLU A 188 -11.80 9.40 1.38
N THR A 189 -11.36 8.61 0.41
CA THR A 189 -10.05 8.77 -0.23
C THR A 189 -10.20 9.73 -1.40
N HIS A 190 -9.39 10.79 -1.39
CA HIS A 190 -9.34 11.80 -2.43
C HIS A 190 -7.97 11.78 -3.09
N LEU A 191 -7.93 11.94 -4.43
CA LEU A 191 -6.71 12.08 -5.20
C LEU A 191 -6.71 13.42 -5.95
N TYR A 192 -5.55 14.08 -6.00
CA TYR A 192 -5.41 15.41 -6.56
C TYR A 192 -4.20 15.48 -7.51
N ARG A 193 -4.31 16.26 -8.59
CA ARG A 193 -3.15 16.61 -9.42
C ARG A 193 -2.31 17.73 -8.81
N ALA A 194 -2.93 18.61 -8.04
CA ALA A 194 -2.28 19.69 -7.29
C ALA A 194 -3.09 19.98 -6.03
N LYS A 195 -2.42 20.45 -4.97
CA LYS A 195 -3.03 20.67 -3.65
C LYS A 195 -4.12 21.75 -3.64
N ASP A 196 -4.08 22.67 -4.60
CA ASP A 196 -4.99 23.81 -4.77
C ASP A 196 -6.09 23.58 -5.81
N GLN A 197 -6.19 22.34 -6.34
CA GLN A 197 -7.22 21.95 -7.31
C GLN A 197 -8.24 21.00 -6.67
N PRO A 198 -9.45 20.91 -7.25
CA PRO A 198 -10.41 19.90 -6.83
C PRO A 198 -9.87 18.48 -7.04
N PRO A 199 -10.36 17.51 -6.25
CA PRO A 199 -9.96 16.11 -6.45
C PRO A 199 -10.38 15.60 -7.83
N ILE A 200 -9.55 14.75 -8.42
CA ILE A 200 -9.86 14.03 -9.66
C ILE A 200 -10.52 12.67 -9.38
N PHE A 201 -10.48 12.26 -8.13
CA PHE A 201 -11.09 11.03 -7.62
C PHE A 201 -11.50 11.27 -6.17
N ASP A 202 -12.70 10.83 -5.82
CA ASP A 202 -13.19 10.78 -4.45
C ASP A 202 -14.04 9.53 -4.25
N LYS A 203 -13.76 8.77 -3.19
CA LYS A 203 -14.50 7.55 -2.89
C LYS A 203 -14.30 7.09 -1.44
N VAL A 204 -15.39 6.68 -0.82
CA VAL A 204 -15.34 5.82 0.37
C VAL A 204 -15.01 4.41 -0.10
N LEU A 205 -13.79 3.95 0.17
CA LEU A 205 -13.41 2.55 -0.11
C LEU A 205 -14.18 1.62 0.84
N VAL A 206 -14.75 0.54 0.31
CA VAL A 206 -15.41 -0.50 1.10
C VAL A 206 -14.46 -1.68 1.36
N PRO A 207 -14.73 -2.55 2.35
CA PRO A 207 -13.89 -3.72 2.62
C PRO A 207 -13.64 -4.56 1.36
N GLY A 208 -12.37 -4.91 1.11
CA GLY A 208 -11.91 -5.59 -0.09
C GLY A 208 -11.56 -4.66 -1.26
N GLU A 209 -11.95 -3.38 -1.24
CA GLU A 209 -11.50 -2.41 -2.25
C GLU A 209 -10.11 -1.85 -1.94
N PHE A 210 -9.36 -1.58 -3.00
CA PHE A 210 -8.14 -0.80 -2.89
C PHE A 210 -7.98 0.17 -4.04
N VAL A 211 -7.23 1.23 -3.78
CA VAL A 211 -6.76 2.16 -4.81
C VAL A 211 -5.23 2.17 -4.83
N MET A 212 -4.68 1.96 -6.04
CA MET A 212 -3.27 2.15 -6.34
C MET A 212 -3.08 3.55 -6.89
N VAL A 213 -2.10 4.27 -6.36
CA VAL A 213 -1.79 5.65 -6.72
C VAL A 213 -0.35 5.72 -7.20
N ASN A 214 -0.12 6.39 -8.33
CA ASN A 214 1.20 6.85 -8.73
C ASN A 214 1.54 8.09 -7.90
N ASP A 215 2.32 7.89 -6.82
CA ASP A 215 2.63 8.94 -5.83
C ASP A 215 3.55 10.03 -6.38
N ARG A 216 4.19 9.78 -7.53
CA ARG A 216 4.99 10.81 -8.24
C ARG A 216 4.12 11.85 -8.96
N THR A 217 2.89 11.48 -9.33
CA THR A 217 2.00 12.32 -10.15
C THR A 217 0.79 12.84 -9.40
N LEU A 218 0.39 12.18 -8.31
CA LEU A 218 -0.79 12.53 -7.56
C LEU A 218 -0.47 12.78 -6.08
N TYR A 219 -1.25 13.66 -5.48
CA TYR A 219 -1.39 13.82 -4.04
C TYR A 219 -2.61 13.03 -3.59
N HIS A 220 -2.60 12.58 -2.34
CA HIS A 220 -3.73 11.89 -1.73
C HIS A 220 -4.09 12.47 -0.37
N TYR A 221 -5.32 12.19 0.05
CA TYR A 221 -5.88 12.60 1.34
C TYR A 221 -7.01 11.66 1.71
N ALA A 222 -7.20 11.39 2.98
CA ALA A 222 -8.39 10.70 3.48
C ALA A 222 -9.10 11.60 4.49
N SER A 223 -10.40 11.83 4.26
CA SER A 223 -11.21 12.68 5.13
C SER A 223 -11.36 12.08 6.52
N ALA A 224 -11.66 12.93 7.49
CA ALA A 224 -11.94 12.52 8.87
C ALA A 224 -13.08 11.49 8.94
N VAL A 225 -13.03 10.62 9.94
CA VAL A 225 -14.09 9.67 10.26
C VAL A 225 -14.79 10.04 11.56
N ALA A 226 -16.10 9.88 11.58
CA ALA A 226 -16.93 10.10 12.76
C ALA A 226 -17.79 8.85 13.03
N PRO A 227 -18.12 8.55 14.28
CA PRO A 227 -19.00 7.42 14.60
C PRO A 227 -20.43 7.69 14.10
N THR A 228 -21.11 6.64 13.64
CA THR A 228 -22.52 6.73 13.18
C THR A 228 -23.53 6.43 14.29
N GLY A 229 -23.07 6.04 15.49
CA GLY A 229 -23.90 5.67 16.63
C GLY A 229 -23.26 6.03 17.95
N ASP A 230 -23.68 5.31 18.98
CA ASP A 230 -23.23 5.55 20.36
C ASP A 230 -21.89 4.89 20.69
N ASN A 231 -21.53 3.86 19.97
CA ASN A 231 -20.28 3.13 20.13
C ASN A 231 -19.17 3.73 19.24
N ASP A 232 -17.94 3.44 19.61
CA ASP A 232 -16.78 3.77 18.78
C ASP A 232 -16.87 3.02 17.45
N GLY A 233 -16.48 3.71 16.38
CA GLY A 233 -16.36 3.11 15.05
C GLY A 233 -14.91 2.98 14.61
N VAL A 234 -14.64 2.11 13.63
CA VAL A 234 -13.28 1.83 13.17
C VAL A 234 -13.15 1.81 11.65
N ARG A 235 -11.98 2.24 11.18
CA ARG A 235 -11.51 2.07 9.80
C ARG A 235 -10.15 1.39 9.82
N ASP A 236 -10.05 0.20 9.21
CA ASP A 236 -8.81 -0.56 9.11
C ASP A 236 -8.32 -0.56 7.67
N VAL A 237 -7.04 -0.28 7.49
CA VAL A 237 -6.39 -0.28 6.18
C VAL A 237 -4.99 -0.87 6.25
N PHE A 238 -4.56 -1.51 5.16
CA PHE A 238 -3.14 -1.60 4.84
C PHE A 238 -2.79 -0.48 3.86
N VAL A 239 -1.64 0.17 4.11
CA VAL A 239 -1.03 1.11 3.15
C VAL A 239 0.32 0.55 2.77
N LEU A 240 0.50 0.24 1.49
CA LEU A 240 1.72 -0.32 0.93
C LEU A 240 2.40 0.74 0.07
N THR A 241 3.72 0.83 0.17
CA THR A 241 4.56 1.79 -0.58
C THR A 241 5.77 1.09 -1.21
N ALA A 242 6.20 1.56 -2.38
CA ALA A 242 7.42 1.10 -3.03
C ALA A 242 8.00 2.19 -3.94
#